data_c0907d966cb0fa006d9c06801582785a
#
_entry.id   c0907d966cb0fa006d9c06801582785a
#
_cell.length_a   1.000
_cell.length_b   1.000
_cell.length_c   1.000
_cell.angle_alpha   90.00
_cell.angle_beta   90.00
_cell.angle_gamma   90.00
#
_symmetry.space_group_name_H-M   'P 1'
#
loop_
_entity.id
_entity.type
_entity.pdbx_description
1 polymer ?
#
loop_
_entity_poly.entity_id
_entity_poly.type
_entity_poly.pdbx_seq_one_letter_code
_entity_poly.pdbx_strand_id
1 'polypeptide(L)'
;NCQSNDDGTLSDEEFKWLTMRAEGGFGLTMTCAAHVQAVGRGFPGQLGIFGDNQLDGLTRLASAIKSHDSIAVAQLHHAGMRSPHDLIEGPPVSASDDEETGSRALSTDEVKQVITDFISAAIRAERAGFDGVELHGAHGYLICQFLSSEINHRTDEYGGTLDNRARVLTEIIDGIRDNCASEFLLGVRLSPERFGMDL
;
A
#
# COMPACT_ATOMS: atom_id res chain seq x y z
N ASN A 1 -4.06 -3.26 -11.90
CA ASN A 1 -4.85 -3.13 -13.07
C ASN A 1 -5.10 -1.65 -13.45
N CYS A 2 -5.26 -0.79 -12.44
CA CYS A 2 -5.35 0.68 -12.60
C CYS A 2 -6.46 1.11 -13.57
N GLN A 3 -7.65 0.58 -13.38
CA GLN A 3 -8.86 0.95 -14.12
C GLN A 3 -9.92 1.61 -13.22
N SER A 4 -9.57 1.92 -11.96
CA SER A 4 -10.45 2.64 -11.03
C SER A 4 -10.63 4.10 -11.41
N ASN A 5 -11.55 4.80 -10.75
CA ASN A 5 -11.83 6.21 -11.00
C ASN A 5 -10.68 7.10 -10.52
N ASP A 6 -10.63 8.34 -11.00
CA ASP A 6 -9.55 9.28 -10.67
C ASP A 6 -9.48 9.66 -9.18
N ASP A 7 -10.58 9.56 -8.46
CA ASP A 7 -10.67 9.77 -7.01
C ASP A 7 -10.31 8.52 -6.19
N GLY A 8 -9.88 7.44 -6.85
CA GLY A 8 -9.54 6.16 -6.25
C GLY A 8 -10.74 5.27 -5.90
N THR A 9 -11.97 5.68 -6.21
CA THR A 9 -13.14 4.81 -6.04
C THR A 9 -13.15 3.69 -7.09
N LEU A 10 -13.69 2.52 -6.72
CA LEU A 10 -13.76 1.36 -7.60
C LEU A 10 -14.64 1.64 -8.83
N SER A 11 -14.10 1.42 -10.02
CA SER A 11 -14.88 1.43 -11.27
C SER A 11 -15.54 0.08 -11.55
N ASP A 12 -16.50 0.05 -12.48
CA ASP A 12 -17.10 -1.20 -12.94
C ASP A 12 -16.11 -2.07 -13.74
N GLU A 13 -15.16 -1.45 -14.45
CA GLU A 13 -14.10 -2.13 -15.20
C GLU A 13 -13.14 -2.86 -14.26
N GLU A 14 -12.65 -2.18 -13.21
CA GLU A 14 -11.79 -2.79 -12.20
C GLU A 14 -12.52 -3.90 -11.43
N PHE A 15 -13.77 -3.65 -11.04
CA PHE A 15 -14.63 -4.63 -10.40
C PHE A 15 -14.77 -5.89 -11.25
N LYS A 16 -15.16 -5.74 -12.52
CA LYS A 16 -15.32 -6.87 -13.45
C LYS A 16 -14.00 -7.61 -13.64
N TRP A 17 -12.90 -6.89 -13.82
CA TRP A 17 -11.58 -7.50 -14.00
C TRP A 17 -11.19 -8.40 -12.84
N LEU A 18 -11.38 -7.97 -11.60
CA LEU A 18 -11.02 -8.73 -10.41
C LEU A 18 -11.98 -9.89 -10.14
N THR A 19 -13.29 -9.67 -10.25
CA THR A 19 -14.30 -10.72 -10.02
C THR A 19 -14.20 -11.86 -11.02
N MET A 20 -13.87 -11.60 -12.29
CA MET A 20 -13.64 -12.65 -13.29
C MET A 20 -12.51 -13.62 -12.91
N ARG A 21 -11.53 -13.22 -12.10
CA ARG A 21 -10.46 -14.12 -11.61
C ARG A 21 -11.03 -15.09 -10.58
N ALA A 22 -11.78 -14.58 -9.63
CA ALA A 22 -12.47 -15.42 -8.65
C ALA A 22 -13.44 -16.39 -9.33
N GLU A 23 -14.28 -15.90 -10.26
CA GLU A 23 -15.18 -16.72 -11.08
C GLU A 23 -14.42 -17.81 -11.87
N GLY A 24 -13.23 -17.49 -12.38
CA GLY A 24 -12.35 -18.41 -13.09
C GLY A 24 -11.66 -19.44 -12.20
N GLY A 25 -11.92 -19.46 -10.87
CA GLY A 25 -11.47 -20.48 -9.94
C GLY A 25 -10.13 -20.17 -9.24
N PHE A 26 -9.67 -18.92 -9.22
CA PHE A 26 -8.53 -18.56 -8.37
C PHE A 26 -8.95 -18.63 -6.90
N GLY A 27 -8.22 -19.43 -6.11
CA GLY A 27 -8.48 -19.60 -4.66
C GLY A 27 -8.16 -18.36 -3.82
N LEU A 28 -7.36 -17.43 -4.35
CA LEU A 28 -7.09 -16.12 -3.78
C LEU A 28 -7.09 -15.09 -4.90
N THR A 29 -7.84 -14.01 -4.71
CA THR A 29 -7.88 -12.86 -5.62
C THR A 29 -7.44 -11.62 -4.85
N MET A 30 -6.36 -10.99 -5.32
CA MET A 30 -5.81 -9.78 -4.71
C MET A 30 -6.10 -8.58 -5.60
N THR A 31 -6.40 -7.43 -4.98
CA THR A 31 -6.50 -6.17 -5.72
C THR A 31 -5.17 -5.81 -6.40
N CYS A 32 -5.19 -4.92 -7.38
CA CYS A 32 -3.98 -4.18 -7.69
C CYS A 32 -3.60 -3.30 -6.48
N ALA A 33 -2.40 -2.70 -6.54
CA ALA A 33 -1.89 -1.83 -5.51
C ALA A 33 -2.89 -0.71 -5.18
N ALA A 34 -3.47 -0.72 -3.96
CA ALA A 34 -4.39 0.30 -3.48
C ALA A 34 -3.64 1.33 -2.63
N HIS A 35 -3.68 2.62 -3.02
CA HIS A 35 -2.89 3.63 -2.32
C HIS A 35 -3.52 4.06 -1.00
N VAL A 36 -2.67 4.15 0.05
CA VAL A 36 -3.09 4.45 1.44
C VAL A 36 -3.08 5.93 1.78
N GLN A 37 -2.53 6.77 0.91
CA GLN A 37 -2.53 8.24 0.98
C GLN A 37 -2.70 8.80 -0.43
N ALA A 38 -3.31 9.99 -0.57
CA ALA A 38 -3.45 10.65 -1.87
C ALA A 38 -2.08 10.93 -2.51
N VAL A 39 -1.10 11.40 -1.72
CA VAL A 39 0.29 11.66 -2.17
C VAL A 39 1.05 10.38 -2.53
N GLY A 40 0.55 9.21 -2.11
CA GLY A 40 1.13 7.91 -2.42
C GLY A 40 0.62 7.25 -3.71
N ARG A 41 -0.21 7.95 -4.49
CA ARG A 41 -0.70 7.49 -5.77
C ARG A 41 0.45 7.30 -6.77
N GLY A 42 0.54 6.12 -7.37
CA GLY A 42 1.62 5.76 -8.29
C GLY A 42 1.20 5.65 -9.76
N PHE A 43 -0.12 5.59 -10.03
CA PHE A 43 -0.62 5.32 -11.39
C PHE A 43 -1.95 6.04 -11.66
N PRO A 44 -2.24 6.43 -12.91
CA PRO A 44 -3.59 6.81 -13.32
C PRO A 44 -4.56 5.65 -13.06
N GLY A 45 -5.78 5.93 -12.63
CA GLY A 45 -6.79 4.90 -12.36
C GLY A 45 -6.45 3.91 -11.23
N GLN A 46 -5.54 4.26 -10.34
CA GLN A 46 -5.19 3.40 -9.21
C GLN A 46 -6.30 3.37 -8.17
N LEU A 47 -6.66 2.17 -7.71
CA LEU A 47 -7.60 1.98 -6.59
C LEU A 47 -7.07 2.66 -5.33
N GLY A 48 -7.95 3.36 -4.60
CA GLY A 48 -7.67 3.98 -3.31
C GLY A 48 -8.24 3.18 -2.15
N ILE A 49 -7.60 3.32 -0.99
CA ILE A 49 -8.06 2.78 0.28
C ILE A 49 -7.77 3.74 1.44
N PHE A 50 -7.58 5.02 1.11
CA PHE A 50 -7.18 6.07 2.05
C PHE A 50 -8.34 6.82 2.71
N GLY A 51 -9.58 6.61 2.27
CA GLY A 51 -10.76 7.31 2.78
C GLY A 51 -12.01 6.43 2.81
N ASP A 52 -12.99 6.83 3.62
CA ASP A 52 -14.24 6.07 3.74
C ASP A 52 -15.17 6.23 2.51
N ASN A 53 -14.89 7.20 1.62
CA ASN A 53 -15.56 7.30 0.32
C ASN A 53 -15.28 6.11 -0.61
N GLN A 54 -14.22 5.33 -0.35
CA GLN A 54 -13.90 4.11 -1.10
C GLN A 54 -14.58 2.86 -0.51
N LEU A 55 -15.10 2.94 0.73
CA LEU A 55 -15.57 1.76 1.48
C LEU A 55 -16.67 0.97 0.76
N ASP A 56 -17.66 1.64 0.17
CA ASP A 56 -18.78 0.97 -0.51
C ASP A 56 -18.30 0.14 -1.71
N GLY A 57 -17.39 0.71 -2.53
CA GLY A 57 -16.78 0.01 -3.65
C GLY A 57 -15.94 -1.19 -3.21
N LEU A 58 -15.12 -1.00 -2.17
CA LEU A 58 -14.31 -2.06 -1.59
C LEU A 58 -15.17 -3.20 -1.00
N THR A 59 -16.29 -2.88 -0.34
CA THR A 59 -17.24 -3.85 0.20
C THR A 59 -17.90 -4.66 -0.93
N ARG A 60 -18.33 -3.97 -2.00
CA ARG A 60 -18.87 -4.60 -3.20
C ARG A 60 -17.87 -5.59 -3.79
N LEU A 61 -16.59 -5.21 -3.89
CA LEU A 61 -15.54 -6.02 -4.47
C LEU A 61 -15.24 -7.26 -3.62
N ALA A 62 -15.01 -7.08 -2.33
CA ALA A 62 -14.72 -8.18 -1.40
C ALA A 62 -15.85 -9.22 -1.40
N SER A 63 -17.11 -8.77 -1.33
CA SER A 63 -18.30 -9.63 -1.37
C SER A 63 -18.38 -10.42 -2.68
N ALA A 64 -18.13 -9.79 -3.83
CA ALA A 64 -18.18 -10.46 -5.11
C ALA A 64 -17.06 -11.50 -5.28
N ILE A 65 -15.83 -11.20 -4.85
CA ILE A 65 -14.72 -12.17 -4.88
C ILE A 65 -15.07 -13.40 -4.02
N LYS A 66 -15.54 -13.16 -2.81
CA LYS A 66 -15.89 -14.25 -1.83
C LYS A 66 -17.07 -15.07 -2.26
N SER A 67 -18.00 -14.55 -3.08
CA SER A 67 -19.13 -15.32 -3.62
C SER A 67 -18.71 -16.45 -4.57
N HIS A 68 -17.44 -16.47 -5.00
CA HIS A 68 -16.83 -17.51 -5.83
C HIS A 68 -15.83 -18.38 -5.05
N ASP A 69 -15.95 -18.47 -3.71
CA ASP A 69 -15.05 -19.22 -2.82
C ASP A 69 -13.56 -18.79 -2.94
N SER A 70 -13.31 -17.57 -3.34
CA SER A 70 -11.96 -16.97 -3.44
C SER A 70 -11.67 -16.10 -2.22
N ILE A 71 -10.48 -16.25 -1.63
CA ILE A 71 -9.99 -15.39 -0.56
C ILE A 71 -9.75 -13.98 -1.14
N ALA A 72 -10.35 -12.96 -0.54
CA ALA A 72 -10.22 -11.57 -0.98
C ALA A 72 -9.10 -10.85 -0.19
N VAL A 73 -8.06 -10.37 -0.89
CA VAL A 73 -6.94 -9.65 -0.28
C VAL A 73 -6.79 -8.26 -0.92
N ALA A 74 -6.56 -7.22 -0.11
CA ALA A 74 -6.22 -5.90 -0.61
C ALA A 74 -4.71 -5.66 -0.51
N GLN A 75 -4.03 -5.26 -1.61
CA GLN A 75 -2.63 -4.87 -1.56
C GLN A 75 -2.50 -3.39 -1.19
N LEU A 76 -1.89 -3.08 -0.04
CA LEU A 76 -1.67 -1.73 0.46
C LEU A 76 -0.37 -1.14 -0.09
N HIS A 77 -0.45 0.07 -0.63
CA HIS A 77 0.62 0.65 -1.42
C HIS A 77 0.80 2.15 -1.15
N HIS A 78 2.04 2.60 -1.26
CA HIS A 78 2.42 4.01 -1.35
C HIS A 78 3.63 4.13 -2.27
N ALA A 79 3.50 4.88 -3.37
CA ALA A 79 4.55 4.94 -4.40
C ALA A 79 5.84 5.64 -3.92
N GLY A 80 5.74 6.49 -2.90
CA GLY A 80 6.90 7.22 -2.38
C GLY A 80 7.51 8.16 -3.42
N MET A 81 8.83 8.17 -3.57
CA MET A 81 9.53 8.95 -4.58
C MET A 81 9.10 8.66 -6.02
N ARG A 82 8.40 7.55 -6.25
CA ARG A 82 7.90 7.14 -7.57
C ARG A 82 6.49 7.62 -7.87
N SER A 83 5.88 8.42 -6.99
CA SER A 83 4.59 9.08 -7.29
C SER A 83 4.77 10.09 -8.42
N PRO A 84 4.03 9.96 -9.55
CA PRO A 84 4.13 10.94 -10.65
C PRO A 84 3.62 12.31 -10.20
N HIS A 85 4.38 13.35 -10.52
CA HIS A 85 4.08 14.74 -10.12
C HIS A 85 2.72 15.26 -10.63
N ASP A 86 2.23 14.74 -11.74
CA ASP A 86 0.95 15.10 -12.36
C ASP A 86 -0.26 14.39 -11.74
N LEU A 87 -0.03 13.42 -10.86
CA LEU A 87 -1.08 12.63 -10.20
C LEU A 87 -1.27 12.96 -8.72
N ILE A 88 -0.42 13.78 -8.14
CA ILE A 88 -0.42 14.10 -6.71
C ILE A 88 -0.31 15.60 -6.48
N GLU A 89 -0.75 16.04 -5.31
CA GLU A 89 -0.52 17.43 -4.88
C GLU A 89 0.85 17.55 -4.19
N GLY A 90 1.66 18.51 -4.65
CA GLY A 90 3.00 18.76 -4.11
C GLY A 90 4.07 17.76 -4.59
N PRO A 91 5.27 17.79 -4.00
CA PRO A 91 6.36 16.89 -4.35
C PRO A 91 6.10 15.47 -3.86
N PRO A 92 6.62 14.44 -4.55
CA PRO A 92 6.68 13.09 -4.01
C PRO A 92 7.43 13.06 -2.69
N VAL A 93 7.19 12.03 -1.88
CA VAL A 93 7.82 11.87 -0.57
C VAL A 93 8.62 10.57 -0.50
N SER A 94 9.68 10.57 0.30
CA SER A 94 10.56 9.40 0.45
C SER A 94 11.17 9.33 1.86
N ALA A 95 11.99 8.30 2.11
CA ALA A 95 12.79 8.21 3.32
C ALA A 95 13.78 9.38 3.44
N SER A 96 14.35 9.84 2.32
CA SER A 96 15.30 10.96 2.23
C SER A 96 14.99 11.82 1.01
N ASP A 97 15.58 13.03 0.96
CA ASP A 97 15.51 13.87 -0.22
C ASP A 97 16.22 13.19 -1.40
N ASP A 98 15.68 13.36 -2.60
CA ASP A 98 16.26 12.85 -3.83
C ASP A 98 16.06 13.88 -4.96
N GLU A 99 17.18 14.39 -5.50
CA GLU A 99 17.18 15.45 -6.52
C GLU A 99 16.70 14.92 -7.89
N GLU A 100 16.95 13.65 -8.20
CA GLU A 100 16.59 13.06 -9.50
C GLU A 100 15.09 12.94 -9.65
N THR A 101 14.41 12.48 -8.60
CA THR A 101 12.96 12.34 -8.59
C THR A 101 12.23 13.59 -8.11
N GLY A 102 12.95 14.56 -7.54
CA GLY A 102 12.38 15.75 -6.89
C GLY A 102 11.59 15.43 -5.62
N SER A 103 11.82 14.25 -5.04
CA SER A 103 11.15 13.86 -3.80
C SER A 103 11.80 14.50 -2.58
N ARG A 104 10.97 14.76 -1.56
CA ARG A 104 11.43 15.26 -0.26
C ARG A 104 11.41 14.17 0.80
N ALA A 105 12.31 14.30 1.77
CA ALA A 105 12.27 13.49 2.97
C ALA A 105 10.98 13.73 3.76
N LEU A 106 10.38 12.64 4.26
CA LEU A 106 9.34 12.71 5.29
C LEU A 106 9.96 13.15 6.62
N SER A 107 9.33 14.08 7.34
CA SER A 107 9.63 14.32 8.74
C SER A 107 9.28 13.09 9.59
N THR A 108 9.83 12.99 10.81
CA THR A 108 9.53 11.88 11.72
C THR A 108 8.03 11.78 12.02
N ASP A 109 7.33 12.90 12.16
CA ASP A 109 5.87 12.92 12.39
C ASP A 109 5.10 12.46 11.16
N GLU A 110 5.55 12.83 9.95
CA GLU A 110 4.95 12.33 8.70
C GLU A 110 5.20 10.82 8.51
N VAL A 111 6.34 10.28 8.94
CA VAL A 111 6.58 8.82 8.94
C VAL A 111 5.58 8.12 9.85
N LYS A 112 5.33 8.63 11.06
CA LYS A 112 4.31 8.09 11.99
C LYS A 112 2.91 8.20 11.41
N GLN A 113 2.61 9.26 10.66
CA GLN A 113 1.33 9.39 9.96
C GLN A 113 1.19 8.35 8.85
N VAL A 114 2.23 8.11 8.04
CA VAL A 114 2.24 7.04 7.02
C VAL A 114 1.95 5.68 7.66
N ILE A 115 2.62 5.35 8.78
CA ILE A 115 2.37 4.10 9.52
C ILE A 115 0.89 4.01 9.94
N THR A 116 0.35 5.08 10.51
CA THR A 116 -1.07 5.17 10.92
C THR A 116 -2.01 4.98 9.73
N ASP A 117 -1.68 5.52 8.56
CA ASP A 117 -2.52 5.43 7.37
C ASP A 117 -2.51 4.03 6.75
N PHE A 118 -1.38 3.32 6.79
CA PHE A 118 -1.33 1.89 6.42
C PHE A 118 -2.20 1.04 7.36
N ILE A 119 -2.12 1.27 8.68
CA ILE A 119 -2.96 0.58 9.68
C ILE A 119 -4.44 0.89 9.44
N SER A 120 -4.79 2.16 9.23
CA SER A 120 -6.15 2.60 8.95
C SER A 120 -6.71 2.00 7.65
N ALA A 121 -5.85 1.84 6.63
CA ALA A 121 -6.21 1.18 5.39
C ALA A 121 -6.48 -0.32 5.59
N ALA A 122 -5.71 -1.01 6.43
CA ALA A 122 -5.96 -2.41 6.78
C ALA A 122 -7.28 -2.58 7.55
N ILE A 123 -7.56 -1.71 8.53
CA ILE A 123 -8.84 -1.68 9.25
C ILE A 123 -10.00 -1.43 8.27
N ARG A 124 -9.82 -0.53 7.30
CA ARG A 124 -10.83 -0.26 6.26
C ARG A 124 -11.04 -1.46 5.35
N ALA A 125 -9.98 -2.20 4.98
CA ALA A 125 -10.09 -3.45 4.23
C ALA A 125 -10.88 -4.51 5.01
N GLU A 126 -10.60 -4.69 6.29
CA GLU A 126 -11.35 -5.62 7.17
C GLU A 126 -12.83 -5.21 7.27
N ARG A 127 -13.14 -3.93 7.50
CA ARG A 127 -14.51 -3.38 7.51
C ARG A 127 -15.24 -3.61 6.19
N ALA A 128 -14.51 -3.55 5.06
CA ALA A 128 -15.04 -3.83 3.73
C ALA A 128 -15.29 -5.33 3.48
N GLY A 129 -14.83 -6.22 4.38
CA GLY A 129 -15.03 -7.65 4.29
C GLY A 129 -13.95 -8.42 3.54
N PHE A 130 -12.78 -7.82 3.27
CA PHE A 130 -11.60 -8.55 2.82
C PHE A 130 -11.13 -9.53 3.91
N ASP A 131 -10.53 -10.64 3.49
CA ASP A 131 -9.98 -11.66 4.39
C ASP A 131 -8.57 -11.30 4.86
N GLY A 132 -7.93 -10.31 4.23
CA GLY A 132 -6.60 -9.85 4.60
C GLY A 132 -6.05 -8.75 3.71
N VAL A 133 -4.81 -8.36 4.04
CA VAL A 133 -4.04 -7.39 3.26
C VAL A 133 -2.63 -7.90 2.96
N GLU A 134 -2.02 -7.38 1.88
CA GLU A 134 -0.60 -7.53 1.60
C GLU A 134 0.05 -6.14 1.63
N LEU A 135 1.12 -5.98 2.43
CA LEU A 135 1.94 -4.77 2.43
C LEU A 135 2.90 -4.79 1.23
N HIS A 136 2.83 -3.76 0.38
CA HIS A 136 3.71 -3.66 -0.78
C HIS A 136 5.07 -3.07 -0.39
N GLY A 137 5.97 -3.94 0.11
CA GLY A 137 7.35 -3.61 0.48
C GLY A 137 8.38 -3.93 -0.61
N ALA A 138 7.98 -3.86 -1.88
CA ALA A 138 8.80 -4.25 -3.03
C ALA A 138 8.90 -3.13 -4.09
N HIS A 139 9.63 -3.37 -5.15
CA HIS A 139 9.70 -2.59 -6.40
C HIS A 139 10.13 -1.13 -6.25
N GLY A 140 10.86 -0.78 -5.18
CA GLY A 140 11.33 0.57 -4.95
C GLY A 140 10.22 1.56 -4.54
N TYR A 141 9.12 1.08 -3.96
CA TYR A 141 8.08 1.93 -3.38
C TYR A 141 8.40 2.31 -1.93
N LEU A 142 7.57 3.08 -1.26
CA LEU A 142 7.91 3.77 -0.01
C LEU A 142 8.50 2.85 1.07
N ILE A 143 7.88 1.71 1.37
CA ILE A 143 8.42 0.75 2.38
C ILE A 143 9.80 0.25 1.96
N CYS A 144 9.98 -0.05 0.67
CA CYS A 144 11.26 -0.40 0.08
C CYS A 144 12.31 0.72 0.25
N GLN A 145 11.91 1.99 0.03
CA GLN A 145 12.78 3.15 0.17
C GLN A 145 13.29 3.30 1.62
N PHE A 146 12.44 2.99 2.60
CA PHE A 146 12.88 2.95 4.01
C PHE A 146 13.84 1.80 4.30
N LEU A 147 13.61 0.62 3.73
CA LEU A 147 14.48 -0.55 3.90
C LEU A 147 15.87 -0.37 3.28
N SER A 148 15.97 0.40 2.19
CA SER A 148 17.19 0.59 1.41
C SER A 148 18.27 1.37 2.17
N SER A 149 19.50 0.84 2.21
CA SER A 149 20.66 1.57 2.70
C SER A 149 21.17 2.64 1.71
N GLU A 150 20.81 2.52 0.42
CA GLU A 150 21.20 3.47 -0.62
C GLU A 150 20.27 4.69 -0.70
N ILE A 151 18.99 4.53 -0.33
CA ILE A 151 17.99 5.61 -0.41
C ILE A 151 17.76 6.24 0.97
N ASN A 152 17.79 5.44 2.04
CA ASN A 152 17.49 5.90 3.38
C ASN A 152 18.76 6.41 4.10
N HIS A 153 18.98 7.71 4.03
CA HIS A 153 20.08 8.41 4.71
C HIS A 153 19.65 9.09 6.02
N ARG A 154 18.52 8.66 6.60
CA ARG A 154 18.01 9.23 7.86
C ARG A 154 18.93 8.95 9.02
N THR A 155 18.93 9.87 9.99
CA THR A 155 19.70 9.78 11.24
C THR A 155 18.80 9.65 12.48
N ASP A 156 17.49 9.56 12.29
CA ASP A 156 16.52 9.28 13.35
C ASP A 156 16.27 7.76 13.52
N GLU A 157 15.25 7.41 14.31
CA GLU A 157 14.88 6.02 14.61
C GLU A 157 14.45 5.18 13.39
N TYR A 158 14.25 5.79 12.22
CA TYR A 158 13.85 5.13 10.97
C TYR A 158 15.00 4.98 9.96
N GLY A 159 16.26 5.29 10.36
CA GLY A 159 17.44 5.22 9.50
C GLY A 159 18.67 4.59 10.16
N GLY A 160 19.72 4.37 9.37
CA GLY A 160 21.00 3.78 9.82
C GLY A 160 20.98 2.25 9.80
N THR A 161 20.85 1.58 10.94
CA THR A 161 20.86 0.12 11.03
C THR A 161 19.69 -0.52 10.30
N LEU A 162 19.80 -1.79 9.89
CA LEU A 162 18.71 -2.53 9.25
C LEU A 162 17.45 -2.55 10.15
N ASP A 163 17.60 -2.75 11.45
CA ASP A 163 16.49 -2.74 12.41
C ASP A 163 15.73 -1.40 12.37
N ASN A 164 16.45 -0.29 12.31
CA ASN A 164 15.84 1.03 12.20
C ASN A 164 15.18 1.26 10.82
N ARG A 165 15.84 0.85 9.73
CA ARG A 165 15.27 0.95 8.40
C ARG A 165 14.03 0.08 8.22
N ALA A 166 13.96 -1.08 8.88
CA ALA A 166 12.80 -1.96 8.89
C ALA A 166 11.68 -1.49 9.83
N ARG A 167 11.91 -0.50 10.68
CA ARG A 167 10.98 -0.05 11.73
C ARG A 167 9.62 0.38 11.15
N VAL A 168 9.59 1.09 10.03
CA VAL A 168 8.32 1.45 9.37
C VAL A 168 7.49 0.20 9.06
N LEU A 169 8.10 -0.82 8.48
CA LEU A 169 7.42 -2.07 8.15
C LEU A 169 6.95 -2.82 9.40
N THR A 170 7.82 -2.93 10.42
CA THR A 170 7.47 -3.66 11.64
C THR A 170 6.39 -2.95 12.44
N GLU A 171 6.42 -1.62 12.57
CA GLU A 171 5.38 -0.85 13.25
C GLU A 171 4.02 -0.93 12.52
N ILE A 172 4.01 -0.99 11.17
CA ILE A 172 2.79 -1.25 10.41
C ILE A 172 2.25 -2.65 10.71
N ILE A 173 3.11 -3.69 10.71
CA ILE A 173 2.73 -5.07 11.02
C ILE A 173 2.13 -5.16 12.41
N ASP A 174 2.82 -4.64 13.42
CA ASP A 174 2.38 -4.66 14.82
C ASP A 174 1.05 -3.91 14.97
N GLY A 175 0.93 -2.72 14.38
CA GLY A 175 -0.30 -1.95 14.44
C GLY A 175 -1.50 -2.64 13.74
N ILE A 176 -1.29 -3.37 12.65
CA ILE A 176 -2.35 -4.17 12.02
C ILE A 176 -2.74 -5.34 12.93
N ARG A 177 -1.77 -6.04 13.53
CA ARG A 177 -2.03 -7.15 14.45
C ARG A 177 -2.77 -6.73 15.71
N ASP A 178 -2.51 -5.51 16.20
CA ASP A 178 -3.17 -4.96 17.38
C ASP A 178 -4.60 -4.48 17.11
N ASN A 179 -4.95 -4.15 15.86
CA ASN A 179 -6.21 -3.49 15.52
C ASN A 179 -7.16 -4.30 14.63
N CYS A 180 -6.68 -5.37 13.98
CA CYS A 180 -7.50 -6.27 13.17
C CYS A 180 -7.69 -7.63 13.89
N ALA A 181 -8.71 -8.39 13.48
CA ALA A 181 -8.98 -9.72 14.04
C ALA A 181 -7.78 -10.67 13.85
N SER A 182 -7.63 -11.63 14.77
CA SER A 182 -6.50 -12.58 14.77
C SER A 182 -6.42 -13.44 13.51
N GLU A 183 -7.55 -13.73 12.88
CA GLU A 183 -7.70 -14.48 11.63
C GLU A 183 -7.50 -13.63 10.37
N PHE A 184 -7.40 -12.29 10.50
CA PHE A 184 -7.16 -11.41 9.36
C PHE A 184 -5.77 -11.66 8.76
N LEU A 185 -5.72 -12.05 7.50
CA LEU A 185 -4.47 -12.41 6.84
C LEU A 185 -3.58 -11.17 6.62
N LEU A 186 -2.32 -11.31 6.93
CA LEU A 186 -1.32 -10.26 6.70
C LEU A 186 -0.12 -10.83 5.94
N GLY A 187 0.02 -10.42 4.71
CA GLY A 187 1.15 -10.73 3.85
C GLY A 187 2.10 -9.53 3.69
N VAL A 188 3.32 -9.81 3.31
CA VAL A 188 4.32 -8.79 2.93
C VAL A 188 4.99 -9.20 1.64
N ARG A 189 5.00 -8.31 0.64
CA ARG A 189 5.76 -8.49 -0.58
C ARG A 189 7.09 -7.73 -0.45
N LEU A 190 8.20 -8.44 -0.61
CA LEU A 190 9.56 -7.87 -0.52
C LEU A 190 10.34 -8.10 -1.82
N SER A 191 11.25 -7.19 -2.13
CA SER A 191 12.28 -7.34 -3.18
C SER A 191 13.65 -7.32 -2.51
N PRO A 192 14.28 -8.49 -2.25
CA PRO A 192 15.58 -8.53 -1.57
C PRO A 192 16.75 -8.06 -2.46
N GLU A 193 16.58 -8.14 -3.79
CA GLU A 193 17.67 -7.84 -4.74
C GLU A 193 17.10 -7.18 -5.99
N ARG A 194 17.00 -5.92 -6.11
CA ARG A 194 16.80 -5.12 -7.34
C ARG A 194 16.13 -3.79 -7.03
N PHE A 195 16.13 -2.92 -7.98
CA PHE A 195 15.59 -1.54 -7.89
C PHE A 195 16.43 -0.61 -6.99
N GLY A 196 17.77 -0.79 -7.00
CA GLY A 196 18.67 0.07 -6.22
C GLY A 196 18.58 -0.17 -4.72
N MET A 197 18.35 -1.41 -4.30
CA MET A 197 18.21 -1.73 -2.88
C MET A 197 19.05 -2.94 -2.52
N ASP A 198 20.16 -2.68 -1.85
CA ASP A 198 20.83 -3.67 -1.01
C ASP A 198 20.16 -3.63 0.38
N LEU A 199 19.51 -4.73 0.75
CA LEU A 199 18.94 -4.93 2.08
C LEU A 199 20.03 -5.36 3.07
#